data_c144227fbcb90ba5f18a45fa9c182479
#
_entry.id   c144227fbcb90ba5f18a45fa9c182479
#
_cell.length_a   1.000
_cell.length_b   1.000
_cell.length_c   1.000
_cell.angle_alpha   90.00
_cell.angle_beta   90.00
_cell.angle_gamma   90.00
#
_symmetry.space_group_name_H-M   'P 1'
#
loop_
_entity.id
_entity.type
_entity.pdbx_description
1 polymer ?
#
loop_
_entity_poly.entity_id
_entity_poly.type
_entity_poly.pdbx_seq_one_letter_code
_entity_poly.pdbx_strand_id
1 'polypeptide(L)'
;MFPLPEPMRAALDAARAAAETSEVPVGAVVMQGDRVVAVAANAPRTLHDPTAHAEILAIRAAAQALGRDRLEDCDLWVTLEP
;
A
#
# COMPACT_ATOMS: atom_id res chain seq x y z
N MET A 1 24.59 -7.78 3.08
CA MET A 1 23.31 -7.09 2.86
C MET A 1 22.16 -8.07 3.00
N PHE A 2 21.19 -7.73 3.77
CA PHE A 2 19.99 -8.57 3.94
C PHE A 2 18.94 -8.17 2.93
N PRO A 3 18.29 -9.13 2.27
CA PRO A 3 17.18 -8.79 1.39
C PRO A 3 15.99 -8.23 2.19
N LEU A 4 15.28 -7.28 1.60
CA LEU A 4 14.06 -6.76 2.20
C LEU A 4 12.97 -7.84 2.22
N PRO A 5 12.10 -7.85 3.25
CA PRO A 5 10.93 -8.71 3.21
C PRO A 5 10.09 -8.45 1.97
N GLU A 6 9.47 -9.47 1.43
CA GLU A 6 8.67 -9.39 0.21
C GLU A 6 7.61 -8.29 0.26
N PRO A 7 6.83 -8.13 1.37
CA PRO A 7 5.85 -7.04 1.43
C PRO A 7 6.47 -5.66 1.33
N MET A 8 7.65 -5.45 1.93
CA MET A 8 8.32 -4.16 1.87
C MET A 8 8.81 -3.86 0.45
N ARG A 9 9.26 -4.88 -0.28
CA ARG A 9 9.69 -4.72 -1.68
C ARG A 9 8.50 -4.30 -2.54
N ALA A 10 7.35 -4.93 -2.36
CA ALA A 10 6.13 -4.56 -3.09
C ALA A 10 5.70 -3.13 -2.77
N ALA A 11 5.78 -2.73 -1.50
CA ALA A 11 5.45 -1.36 -1.09
C ALA A 11 6.42 -0.34 -1.71
N LEU A 12 7.72 -0.66 -1.76
CA LEU A 12 8.71 0.22 -2.37
C LEU A 12 8.51 0.35 -3.87
N ASP A 13 8.17 -0.73 -4.56
CA ASP A 13 7.87 -0.70 -5.99
C ASP A 13 6.65 0.19 -6.26
N ALA A 14 5.62 0.09 -5.44
CA ALA A 14 4.45 0.96 -5.55
C ALA A 14 4.81 2.42 -5.30
N ALA A 15 5.67 2.69 -4.31
CA ALA A 15 6.13 4.05 -4.02
C ALA A 15 6.89 4.65 -5.21
N ARG A 16 7.75 3.87 -5.85
CA ARG A 16 8.50 4.33 -7.02
C ARG A 16 7.58 4.64 -8.19
N ALA A 17 6.58 3.80 -8.41
CA ALA A 17 5.59 4.03 -9.45
C ALA A 17 4.80 5.33 -9.19
N ALA A 18 4.46 5.62 -7.95
CA ALA A 18 3.79 6.85 -7.57
C ALA A 18 4.64 8.08 -7.91
N ALA A 19 5.94 8.01 -7.66
CA ALA A 19 6.85 9.11 -7.96
C ALA A 19 6.86 9.45 -9.46
N GLU A 20 6.68 8.46 -10.31
CA GLU A 20 6.64 8.66 -11.77
C GLU A 20 5.41 9.46 -12.21
N THR A 21 4.35 9.49 -11.41
CA THR A 21 3.13 10.23 -11.69
C THR A 21 3.01 11.50 -10.87
N SER A 22 4.13 12.02 -10.37
CA SER A 22 4.19 13.24 -9.55
C SER A 22 3.46 13.14 -8.21
N GLU A 23 3.26 11.93 -7.72
CA GLU A 23 2.74 11.71 -6.38
C GLU A 23 3.89 11.58 -5.38
N VAL A 24 3.59 11.82 -4.11
CA VAL A 24 4.55 11.56 -3.04
C VAL A 24 4.82 10.06 -3.00
N PRO A 25 6.10 9.63 -3.00
CA PRO A 25 6.45 8.21 -3.17
C PRO A 25 6.26 7.39 -1.88
N VAL A 26 5.03 7.08 -1.56
CA VAL A 26 4.66 6.20 -0.45
C VAL A 26 3.87 5.02 -1.00
N GLY A 27 4.26 3.83 -0.60
CA GLY A 27 3.56 2.61 -0.97
C GLY A 27 3.12 1.84 0.26
N ALA A 28 2.06 1.05 0.13
CA ALA A 28 1.51 0.23 1.21
C ALA A 28 1.06 -1.12 0.69
N VAL A 29 1.22 -2.14 1.53
CA VAL A 29 0.81 -3.50 1.22
C VAL A 29 0.05 -4.06 2.41
N VAL A 30 -1.08 -4.71 2.15
CA VAL A 30 -1.81 -5.47 3.15
C VAL A 30 -1.56 -6.95 2.92
N MET A 31 -1.08 -7.63 3.96
CA MET A 31 -0.80 -9.07 3.95
C MET A 31 -1.80 -9.80 4.83
N GLN A 32 -2.22 -10.97 4.39
CA GLN A 32 -2.96 -11.93 5.20
C GLN A 32 -2.09 -13.18 5.29
N GLY A 33 -1.39 -13.35 6.40
CA GLY A 33 -0.35 -14.38 6.47
C GLY A 33 0.71 -14.15 5.42
N ASP A 34 0.96 -15.12 4.58
CA ASP A 34 1.93 -15.06 3.48
C ASP A 34 1.36 -14.51 2.18
N ARG A 35 0.08 -14.15 2.19
CA ARG A 35 -0.62 -13.73 0.98
C ARG A 35 -0.71 -12.23 0.89
N VAL A 36 -0.33 -11.66 -0.25
CA VAL A 36 -0.56 -10.25 -0.56
C VAL A 36 -2.03 -10.08 -0.92
N VAL A 37 -2.74 -9.27 -0.16
CA VAL A 37 -4.17 -8.98 -0.39
C VAL A 37 -4.35 -7.72 -1.22
N ALA A 38 -3.56 -6.69 -0.93
CA ALA A 38 -3.69 -5.41 -1.63
C ALA A 38 -2.36 -4.67 -1.63
N VAL A 39 -2.12 -3.92 -2.70
CA VAL A 39 -0.97 -3.02 -2.84
C VAL A 39 -1.50 -1.69 -3.32
N ALA A 40 -1.03 -0.60 -2.75
CA ALA A 40 -1.44 0.73 -3.17
C ALA A 40 -0.30 1.73 -3.00
N ALA A 41 -0.44 2.85 -3.69
CA ALA A 41 0.50 3.97 -3.59
C ALA A 41 -0.28 5.26 -3.42
N ASN A 42 0.37 6.29 -2.88
CA ASN A 42 -0.22 7.61 -2.75
C ASN A 42 -0.75 8.10 -4.10
N ALA A 43 -2.00 8.57 -4.11
CA ALA A 43 -2.63 9.07 -5.32
C ALA A 43 -3.58 10.27 -5.08
N PRO A 44 -3.30 11.20 -4.14
CA PRO A 44 -4.22 12.33 -3.92
C PRO A 44 -4.41 13.20 -5.14
N ARG A 45 -3.35 13.46 -5.90
CA ARG A 45 -3.41 14.27 -7.11
C ARG A 45 -4.14 13.55 -8.23
N THR A 46 -3.75 12.30 -8.49
CA THR A 46 -4.31 11.50 -9.57
C THR A 46 -5.81 11.29 -9.38
N LEU A 47 -6.24 11.04 -8.14
CA LEU A 47 -7.64 10.75 -7.83
C LEU A 47 -8.44 12.00 -7.43
N HIS A 48 -7.78 13.16 -7.32
CA HIS A 48 -8.39 14.39 -6.81
C HIS A 48 -9.07 14.13 -5.46
N ASP A 49 -8.37 13.40 -4.59
CA ASP A 49 -8.88 12.96 -3.30
C ASP A 49 -7.81 13.15 -2.24
N PRO A 50 -7.99 14.11 -1.32
CA PRO A 50 -6.99 14.38 -0.28
C PRO A 50 -6.81 13.23 0.72
N THR A 51 -7.72 12.25 0.73
CA THR A 51 -7.60 11.07 1.59
C THR A 51 -6.94 9.88 0.90
N ALA A 52 -6.54 10.02 -0.37
CA ALA A 52 -5.97 8.92 -1.15
C ALA A 52 -4.52 8.66 -0.82
N HIS A 53 -4.22 8.45 0.47
CA HIS A 53 -2.92 8.02 0.96
C HIS A 53 -2.78 6.51 0.79
N ALA A 54 -1.54 6.05 0.61
CA ALA A 54 -1.26 4.65 0.29
C ALA A 54 -1.91 3.67 1.26
N GLU A 55 -1.78 3.92 2.57
CA GLU A 55 -2.34 3.02 3.60
C GLU A 55 -3.86 2.99 3.56
N ILE A 56 -4.51 4.11 3.31
CA ILE A 56 -5.97 4.15 3.20
C ILE A 56 -6.44 3.37 1.97
N LEU A 57 -5.78 3.59 0.84
CA LEU A 57 -6.13 2.90 -0.39
C LEU A 57 -5.91 1.38 -0.27
N ALA A 58 -4.81 0.98 0.36
CA ALA A 58 -4.51 -0.45 0.56
C ALA A 58 -5.54 -1.10 1.49
N ILE A 59 -5.90 -0.44 2.58
CA ILE A 59 -6.89 -0.96 3.52
C ILE A 59 -8.26 -1.09 2.84
N ARG A 60 -8.69 -0.08 2.09
CA ARG A 60 -9.94 -0.14 1.34
C ARG A 60 -9.96 -1.29 0.33
N ALA A 61 -8.88 -1.42 -0.42
CA ALA A 61 -8.77 -2.49 -1.41
C ALA A 61 -8.79 -3.87 -0.75
N ALA A 62 -8.10 -4.03 0.38
CA ALA A 62 -8.09 -5.29 1.12
C ALA A 62 -9.49 -5.64 1.66
N ALA A 63 -10.18 -4.67 2.22
CA ALA A 63 -11.53 -4.89 2.73
C ALA A 63 -12.49 -5.34 1.63
N GLN A 64 -12.38 -4.72 0.45
CA GLN A 64 -13.20 -5.11 -0.69
C GLN A 64 -12.82 -6.49 -1.21
N ALA A 65 -11.53 -6.79 -1.29
CA ALA A 65 -11.05 -8.08 -1.77
C ALA A 65 -11.48 -9.23 -0.86
N LEU A 66 -11.48 -9.00 0.45
CA LEU A 66 -11.86 -9.99 1.45
C LEU A 66 -13.36 -9.99 1.76
N GLY A 67 -14.08 -8.99 1.28
CA GLY A 67 -15.53 -8.88 1.49
C GLY A 67 -15.93 -8.63 2.93
N ARG A 68 -15.11 -7.89 3.69
CA ARG A 68 -15.37 -7.61 5.10
C ARG A 68 -14.74 -6.29 5.53
N ASP A 69 -15.24 -5.72 6.62
CA ASP A 69 -14.76 -4.43 7.14
C ASP A 69 -13.71 -4.56 8.24
N ARG A 70 -13.46 -5.78 8.74
CA ARG A 70 -12.46 -6.03 9.77
C ARG A 70 -11.31 -6.82 9.21
N LEU A 71 -10.08 -6.34 9.45
CA LEU A 71 -8.86 -6.91 8.89
C LEU A 71 -7.92 -7.37 10.02
N GLU A 72 -8.47 -7.97 11.08
CA GLU A 72 -7.75 -8.35 12.29
C GLU A 72 -6.63 -9.36 12.04
N ASP A 73 -6.76 -10.15 10.99
CA ASP A 73 -5.78 -11.17 10.60
C ASP A 73 -4.81 -10.67 9.53
N CYS A 74 -4.77 -9.36 9.31
CA CYS A 74 -3.93 -8.74 8.28
C CYS A 74 -2.85 -7.87 8.90
N ASP A 75 -1.75 -7.73 8.18
CA ASP A 75 -0.66 -6.82 8.51
C ASP A 75 -0.55 -5.75 7.44
N LEU A 76 -0.26 -4.53 7.86
CA LEU A 76 -0.04 -3.41 6.96
C LEU A 76 1.44 -3.06 6.94
N TRP A 77 2.02 -3.02 5.74
CA TRP A 77 3.39 -2.60 5.49
C TRP A 77 3.37 -1.30 4.72
N VAL A 78 4.03 -0.27 5.24
CA VAL A 78 4.05 1.06 4.61
C VAL A 78 5.49 1.52 4.49
N THR A 79 5.85 2.08 3.33
CA THR A 79 7.15 2.74 3.19
C THR A 79 7.08 4.09 3.87
N LEU A 80 8.15 4.44 4.58
CA LEU A 80 8.29 5.78 5.15
C LEU A 80 9.10 6.60 4.15
N GLU A 81 8.60 7.77 3.86
CA GLU A 81 9.31 8.67 3.01
C GLU A 81 10.52 9.25 3.73
N PRO A 82 11.71 9.24 3.09
CA PRO A 82 12.89 9.85 3.69
C PRO A 82 12.80 11.37 3.79
#